data_69d4e4175aad1edc948494abc6bf4122
#
_entry.id   69d4e4175aad1edc948494abc6bf4122
#
_cell.length_a   1.000
_cell.length_b   1.000
_cell.length_c   1.000
_cell.angle_alpha   90.00
_cell.angle_beta   90.00
_cell.angle_gamma   90.00
#
_symmetry.space_group_name_H-M   'P 1'
#
loop_
_entity.id
_entity.type
_entity.pdbx_description
1 polymer ?
#
loop_
_entity_poly.entity_id
_entity_poly.type
_entity_poly.pdbx_seq_one_letter_code
_entity_poly.pdbx_strand_id
1 'polypeptide(L)'
;GRVRVSELVVRSEQRCFGGVQGFYEHPSAACAGPMRFAVYRPPQALAGGADAARVPVVYYLPGLTCTEETFVIKGGAQRVAAELGLAIVAVDTSPRAARYPGDDAAWDFGQGAGFYVDATVAPWAATYQMFTWVTTELPALVERTFGFDDRRGVMGHSMGGHGALVIGLRQPDRFASVSALAPIGAPSEVPWGDKAFTGYLGPDRAAWRRYD
;
A
#
# COMPACT_ATOMS: atom_id res chain seq x y z
N GLY A 1 -21.02 20.58 -3.60
CA GLY A 1 -20.11 20.68 -2.49
C GLY A 1 -18.69 20.46 -3.00
N ARG A 2 -17.79 21.45 -2.81
CA ARG A 2 -16.35 21.28 -3.15
C ARG A 2 -15.80 20.16 -2.27
N VAL A 3 -15.40 19.05 -2.88
CA VAL A 3 -14.56 18.05 -2.26
C VAL A 3 -13.25 18.76 -1.89
N ARG A 4 -12.99 18.94 -0.60
CA ARG A 4 -11.68 19.40 -0.13
C ARG A 4 -10.65 18.38 -0.60
N VAL A 5 -9.70 18.79 -1.39
CA VAL A 5 -8.51 18.03 -1.72
C VAL A 5 -7.85 17.69 -0.39
N SER A 6 -7.73 16.43 -0.06
CA SER A 6 -7.03 15.95 1.14
C SER A 6 -5.60 16.53 1.11
N GLU A 7 -5.24 17.29 2.13
CA GLU A 7 -3.93 17.91 2.21
C GLU A 7 -2.86 16.82 2.39
N LEU A 8 -2.00 16.69 1.39
CA LEU A 8 -0.81 15.88 1.48
C LEU A 8 0.17 16.56 2.43
N VAL A 9 0.59 15.87 3.49
CA VAL A 9 1.62 16.31 4.41
C VAL A 9 2.96 15.74 3.97
N VAL A 10 3.90 16.61 3.60
CA VAL A 10 5.29 16.23 3.31
C VAL A 10 6.02 16.07 4.64
N ARG A 11 6.46 14.86 4.95
CA ARG A 11 7.24 14.58 6.15
C ARG A 11 8.74 14.76 5.91
N SER A 12 9.22 14.29 4.77
CA SER A 12 10.58 14.56 4.30
C SER A 12 10.70 14.27 2.81
N GLU A 13 11.66 14.93 2.17
CA GLU A 13 12.07 14.66 0.79
C GLU A 13 13.59 14.77 0.70
N GLN A 14 14.22 13.85 -0.02
CA GLN A 14 15.67 13.81 -0.20
C GLN A 14 16.02 13.41 -1.63
N ARG A 15 17.09 13.99 -2.15
CA ARG A 15 17.61 13.58 -3.45
C ARG A 15 18.16 12.15 -3.39
N CYS A 16 17.82 11.35 -4.39
CA CYS A 16 18.17 9.94 -4.45
C CYS A 16 18.28 9.50 -5.90
N PHE A 17 19.47 9.09 -6.35
CA PHE A 17 19.76 8.64 -7.74
C PHE A 17 19.20 9.57 -8.83
N GLY A 18 19.39 10.87 -8.67
CA GLY A 18 18.87 11.88 -9.58
C GLY A 18 17.38 12.17 -9.46
N GLY A 19 16.64 11.34 -8.76
CA GLY A 19 15.24 11.51 -8.41
C GLY A 19 15.04 12.08 -7.00
N VAL A 20 13.85 11.85 -6.45
CA VAL A 20 13.47 12.26 -5.08
C VAL A 20 12.78 11.10 -4.37
N GLN A 21 13.29 10.73 -3.20
CA GLN A 21 12.62 9.87 -2.25
C GLN A 21 11.89 10.74 -1.24
N GLY A 22 10.57 10.60 -1.17
CA GLY A 22 9.73 11.32 -0.21
C GLY A 22 8.99 10.39 0.73
N PHE A 23 8.63 10.94 1.90
CA PHE A 23 7.76 10.33 2.91
C PHE A 23 6.61 11.28 3.18
N TYR A 24 5.41 10.75 3.14
CA TYR A 24 4.18 11.54 3.15
C TYR A 24 3.14 10.96 4.09
N GLU A 25 2.18 11.80 4.43
CA GLU A 25 0.99 11.42 5.18
C GLU A 25 -0.22 12.12 4.56
N HIS A 26 -1.37 11.48 4.54
CA HIS A 26 -2.62 12.11 4.14
C HIS A 26 -3.78 11.64 5.03
N PRO A 27 -4.81 12.47 5.23
CA PRO A 27 -6.03 12.05 5.87
C PRO A 27 -6.80 11.11 4.92
N SER A 28 -6.81 9.83 5.25
CA SER A 28 -7.52 8.81 4.47
C SER A 28 -9.00 8.79 4.84
N ALA A 29 -9.87 8.84 3.84
CA ALA A 29 -11.30 8.62 4.02
C ALA A 29 -11.58 7.13 4.25
N ALA A 30 -10.90 6.24 3.52
CA ALA A 30 -11.06 4.80 3.67
C ALA A 30 -10.68 4.31 5.07
N CYS A 31 -9.52 4.75 5.57
CA CYS A 31 -9.03 4.34 6.89
C CYS A 31 -9.42 5.28 8.03
N ALA A 32 -10.26 6.28 7.76
CA ALA A 32 -10.80 7.26 8.73
C ALA A 32 -9.72 7.92 9.60
N GLY A 33 -8.56 8.22 9.03
CA GLY A 33 -7.46 8.83 9.76
C GLY A 33 -6.19 8.99 8.91
N PRO A 34 -5.09 9.50 9.51
CA PRO A 34 -3.86 9.68 8.79
C PRO A 34 -3.25 8.34 8.37
N MET A 35 -2.85 8.26 7.10
CA MET A 35 -2.15 7.12 6.52
C MET A 35 -0.82 7.57 5.94
N ARG A 36 0.23 6.80 6.17
CA ARG A 36 1.59 7.07 5.72
C ARG A 36 1.96 6.22 4.51
N PHE A 37 2.77 6.81 3.65
CA PHE A 37 3.33 6.15 2.48
C PHE A 37 4.62 6.85 2.04
N ALA A 38 5.42 6.16 1.24
CA ALA A 38 6.63 6.70 0.66
C ALA A 38 6.51 6.69 -0.86
N VAL A 39 7.10 7.69 -1.52
CA VAL A 39 7.12 7.78 -2.99
C VAL A 39 8.56 8.05 -3.45
N TYR A 40 9.06 7.20 -4.33
CA TYR A 40 10.23 7.51 -5.13
C TYR A 40 9.79 8.06 -6.49
N ARG A 41 10.23 9.27 -6.81
CA ARG A 41 10.04 9.90 -8.12
C ARG A 41 11.34 9.79 -8.91
N PRO A 42 11.39 9.06 -10.02
CA PRO A 42 12.60 8.98 -10.83
C PRO A 42 12.91 10.32 -11.51
N PRO A 43 14.14 10.54 -12.01
CA PRO A 43 14.51 11.80 -12.67
C PRO A 43 13.56 12.21 -13.78
N GLN A 44 13.04 11.26 -14.53
CA GLN A 44 12.11 11.47 -15.64
C GLN A 44 10.78 12.11 -15.18
N ALA A 45 10.33 11.83 -13.96
CA ALA A 45 9.12 12.41 -13.37
C ALA A 45 9.34 13.84 -12.82
N LEU A 46 10.59 14.29 -12.73
CA LEU A 46 10.95 15.61 -12.21
C LEU A 46 11.22 16.63 -13.32
N ALA A 47 11.36 16.18 -14.56
CA ALA A 47 11.55 17.05 -15.70
C ALA A 47 10.33 17.98 -15.81
N GLY A 48 10.56 19.30 -15.72
CA GLY A 48 9.50 20.31 -15.80
C GLY A 48 9.09 20.60 -17.24
N GLY A 49 7.84 21.10 -17.40
CA GLY A 49 7.33 21.59 -18.68
C GLY A 49 6.48 20.59 -19.45
N ALA A 50 6.17 20.91 -20.71
CA ALA A 50 5.32 20.11 -21.59
C ALA A 50 5.89 18.72 -21.92
N ASP A 51 7.19 18.54 -21.69
CA ASP A 51 7.92 17.30 -21.95
C ASP A 51 8.08 16.41 -20.70
N ALA A 52 7.47 16.74 -19.57
CA ALA A 52 7.48 15.89 -18.38
C ALA A 52 6.80 14.56 -18.71
N ALA A 53 7.61 13.51 -18.82
CA ALA A 53 7.09 12.16 -19.07
C ALA A 53 6.26 11.71 -17.86
N ARG A 54 5.00 11.35 -18.09
CA ARG A 54 4.23 10.63 -17.11
C ARG A 54 4.83 9.23 -17.01
N VAL A 55 5.23 8.84 -15.81
CA VAL A 55 5.93 7.57 -15.58
C VAL A 55 5.00 6.54 -14.96
N PRO A 56 5.20 5.25 -15.28
CA PRO A 56 4.46 4.17 -14.61
C PRO A 56 4.86 4.06 -13.15
N VAL A 57 3.99 3.44 -12.36
CA VAL A 57 4.15 3.32 -10.92
C VAL A 57 4.03 1.88 -10.45
N VAL A 58 4.93 1.47 -9.55
CA VAL A 58 4.86 0.19 -8.84
C VAL A 58 4.46 0.46 -7.39
N TYR A 59 3.36 -0.14 -6.97
CA TYR A 59 2.89 -0.13 -5.58
C TYR A 59 3.51 -1.32 -4.85
N TYR A 60 4.34 -1.03 -3.84
CA TYR A 60 4.98 -2.04 -3.02
C TYR A 60 4.25 -2.23 -1.69
N LEU A 61 3.87 -3.47 -1.41
CA LEU A 61 3.18 -3.91 -0.21
C LEU A 61 4.15 -4.64 0.72
N PRO A 62 4.52 -4.07 1.88
CA PRO A 62 5.39 -4.73 2.84
C PRO A 62 4.73 -5.91 3.56
N GLY A 63 5.57 -6.73 4.21
CA GLY A 63 5.16 -7.82 5.07
C GLY A 63 4.76 -7.38 6.48
N LEU A 64 4.40 -8.36 7.31
CA LEU A 64 4.03 -8.17 8.71
C LEU A 64 5.06 -7.32 9.45
N THR A 65 4.58 -6.43 10.31
CA THR A 65 5.35 -5.52 11.17
C THR A 65 6.08 -4.39 10.46
N CYS A 66 6.16 -4.41 9.14
CA CYS A 66 6.84 -3.38 8.37
C CYS A 66 6.00 -2.09 8.27
N THR A 67 6.68 -1.02 7.86
CA THR A 67 6.09 0.28 7.55
C THR A 67 6.46 0.69 6.11
N GLU A 68 5.98 1.85 5.69
CA GLU A 68 6.35 2.48 4.42
C GLU A 68 7.86 2.72 4.26
N GLU A 69 8.59 2.79 5.38
CA GLU A 69 10.05 3.02 5.38
C GLU A 69 10.86 1.76 5.09
N THR A 70 10.35 0.59 5.45
CA THR A 70 11.12 -0.66 5.47
C THR A 70 11.72 -0.99 4.10
N PHE A 71 10.90 -0.97 3.05
CA PHE A 71 11.37 -1.26 1.69
C PHE A 71 12.31 -0.17 1.17
N VAL A 72 12.01 1.09 1.45
CA VAL A 72 12.83 2.23 1.04
C VAL A 72 14.25 2.11 1.58
N ILE A 73 14.39 1.70 2.84
CA ILE A 73 15.69 1.60 3.52
C ILE A 73 16.44 0.32 3.11
N LYS A 74 15.73 -0.80 2.95
CA LYS A 74 16.35 -2.13 2.80
C LYS A 74 16.32 -2.69 1.38
N GLY A 75 15.38 -2.27 0.54
CA GLY A 75 15.14 -2.86 -0.78
C GLY A 75 16.14 -2.45 -1.85
N GLY A 76 16.74 -1.28 -1.73
CA GLY A 76 17.72 -0.77 -2.70
C GLY A 76 17.19 -0.57 -4.12
N ALA A 77 15.88 -0.40 -4.29
CA ALA A 77 15.24 -0.39 -5.60
C ALA A 77 15.36 0.94 -6.36
N GLN A 78 15.71 2.04 -5.68
CA GLN A 78 15.66 3.39 -6.25
C GLN A 78 16.62 3.56 -7.44
N ARG A 79 17.81 2.93 -7.40
CA ARG A 79 18.77 3.00 -8.51
C ARG A 79 18.18 2.42 -9.79
N VAL A 80 17.64 1.22 -9.72
CA VAL A 80 17.02 0.56 -10.88
C VAL A 80 15.76 1.31 -11.33
N ALA A 81 14.95 1.80 -10.39
CA ALA A 81 13.78 2.61 -10.72
C ALA A 81 14.16 3.91 -11.46
N ALA A 82 15.28 4.55 -11.07
CA ALA A 82 15.81 5.72 -11.79
C ALA A 82 16.22 5.37 -13.23
N GLU A 83 16.92 4.26 -13.41
CA GLU A 83 17.37 3.78 -14.72
C GLU A 83 16.18 3.45 -15.64
N LEU A 84 15.13 2.84 -15.09
CA LEU A 84 13.95 2.40 -15.84
C LEU A 84 12.85 3.48 -15.99
N GLY A 85 12.96 4.60 -15.30
CA GLY A 85 11.92 5.62 -15.29
C GLY A 85 10.64 5.16 -14.57
N LEU A 86 10.77 4.42 -13.47
CA LEU A 86 9.65 3.92 -12.67
C LEU A 86 9.49 4.73 -11.38
N ALA A 87 8.25 5.12 -11.05
CA ALA A 87 7.92 5.55 -9.71
C ALA A 87 7.67 4.34 -8.80
N ILE A 88 7.98 4.46 -7.51
CA ILE A 88 7.69 3.44 -6.51
C ILE A 88 6.89 4.09 -5.38
N VAL A 89 5.76 3.48 -5.04
CA VAL A 89 4.94 3.86 -3.88
C VAL A 89 4.98 2.71 -2.89
N ALA A 90 5.60 2.93 -1.72
CA ALA A 90 5.60 1.96 -0.63
C ALA A 90 4.55 2.36 0.41
N VAL A 91 3.73 1.40 0.82
CA VAL A 91 2.59 1.64 1.72
C VAL A 91 2.91 1.22 3.15
N ASP A 92 2.18 1.78 4.13
CA ASP A 92 2.15 1.22 5.48
C ASP A 92 1.27 -0.04 5.52
N THR A 93 1.47 -0.86 6.53
CA THR A 93 0.83 -2.18 6.66
C THR A 93 -0.47 -2.17 7.46
N SER A 94 -0.80 -1.07 8.09
CA SER A 94 -2.08 -0.85 8.78
C SER A 94 -2.32 0.63 9.07
N PRO A 95 -3.54 1.03 9.41
CA PRO A 95 -3.78 2.28 10.12
C PRO A 95 -3.05 2.28 11.47
N ARG A 96 -2.65 3.47 11.95
CA ARG A 96 -1.87 3.63 13.20
C ARG A 96 -2.52 4.60 14.19
N ALA A 97 -3.42 5.47 13.73
CA ALA A 97 -4.00 6.52 14.55
C ALA A 97 -5.15 5.99 15.43
N ALA A 98 -6.03 5.17 14.87
CA ALA A 98 -7.07 4.52 15.65
C ALA A 98 -6.46 3.40 16.50
N ARG A 99 -6.78 3.42 17.79
CA ARG A 99 -6.31 2.44 18.75
C ARG A 99 -7.48 1.61 19.25
N TYR A 100 -7.32 0.29 19.16
CA TYR A 100 -8.30 -0.68 19.65
C TYR A 100 -7.68 -1.56 20.72
N PRO A 101 -8.45 -2.04 21.71
CA PRO A 101 -7.94 -2.99 22.69
C PRO A 101 -7.33 -4.22 22.01
N GLY A 102 -6.06 -4.49 22.31
CA GLY A 102 -5.32 -5.64 21.77
C GLY A 102 -4.76 -5.44 20.36
N ASP A 103 -4.81 -4.24 19.78
CA ASP A 103 -4.29 -3.96 18.43
C ASP A 103 -2.75 -4.02 18.32
N ASP A 104 -2.05 -4.03 19.44
CA ASP A 104 -0.59 -4.18 19.56
C ASP A 104 -0.17 -5.39 20.41
N ALA A 105 -1.11 -6.28 20.75
CA ALA A 105 -0.84 -7.44 21.60
C ALA A 105 -0.09 -8.56 20.87
N ALA A 106 -0.14 -8.58 19.52
CA ALA A 106 0.52 -9.59 18.71
C ALA A 106 1.10 -8.94 17.43
N TRP A 107 2.22 -9.46 16.97
CA TRP A 107 2.90 -8.96 15.77
C TRP A 107 2.19 -9.35 14.46
N ASP A 108 1.32 -10.33 14.50
CA ASP A 108 0.61 -10.92 13.36
C ASP A 108 -0.88 -10.52 13.29
N PHE A 109 -1.32 -9.56 14.11
CA PHE A 109 -2.68 -9.06 14.10
C PHE A 109 -2.75 -7.62 14.63
N GLY A 110 -3.62 -6.79 14.06
CA GLY A 110 -3.75 -5.39 14.44
C GLY A 110 -2.70 -4.51 13.77
N GLN A 111 -1.99 -3.70 14.55
CA GLN A 111 -0.99 -2.80 14.02
C GLN A 111 0.14 -3.53 13.29
N GLY A 112 0.44 -3.06 12.08
CA GLY A 112 1.44 -3.69 11.23
C GLY A 112 0.98 -5.00 10.55
N ALA A 113 -0.29 -5.35 10.64
CA ALA A 113 -0.83 -6.63 10.20
C ALA A 113 -2.24 -6.52 9.59
N GLY A 114 -2.48 -5.53 8.75
CA GLY A 114 -3.79 -5.28 8.14
C GLY A 114 -4.17 -6.24 7.01
N PHE A 115 -3.27 -7.09 6.56
CA PHE A 115 -3.46 -8.11 5.51
C PHE A 115 -4.05 -7.57 4.19
N TYR A 116 -4.06 -6.27 3.98
CA TYR A 116 -4.59 -5.62 2.78
C TYR A 116 -6.04 -6.04 2.45
N VAL A 117 -6.85 -6.25 3.49
CA VAL A 117 -8.28 -6.54 3.40
C VAL A 117 -9.10 -5.31 3.80
N ASP A 118 -10.37 -5.30 3.41
CA ASP A 118 -11.35 -4.39 3.99
C ASP A 118 -12.08 -5.14 5.10
N ALA A 119 -11.82 -4.75 6.34
CA ALA A 119 -12.42 -5.39 7.51
C ALA A 119 -13.95 -5.15 7.54
N THR A 120 -14.68 -6.18 7.98
CA THR A 120 -16.14 -6.15 8.08
C THR A 120 -16.62 -6.30 9.53
N VAL A 121 -15.73 -6.65 10.45
CA VAL A 121 -16.03 -6.90 11.86
C VAL A 121 -15.59 -5.71 12.72
N ALA A 122 -16.49 -5.23 13.60
CA ALA A 122 -16.14 -4.20 14.57
C ALA A 122 -15.09 -4.72 15.58
N PRO A 123 -14.17 -3.84 16.07
CA PRO A 123 -14.05 -2.43 15.74
C PRO A 123 -13.26 -2.15 14.44
N TRP A 124 -12.65 -3.16 13.85
CA TRP A 124 -11.71 -3.06 12.71
C TRP A 124 -12.36 -2.45 11.46
N ALA A 125 -13.64 -2.77 11.21
CA ALA A 125 -14.39 -2.29 10.05
C ALA A 125 -14.40 -0.75 9.92
N ALA A 126 -14.21 -0.03 11.01
CA ALA A 126 -14.23 1.43 11.01
C ALA A 126 -12.97 2.04 10.36
N THR A 127 -11.83 1.34 10.38
CA THR A 127 -10.54 1.93 9.97
C THR A 127 -9.63 1.00 9.16
N TYR A 128 -9.76 -0.32 9.29
CA TYR A 128 -8.92 -1.29 8.59
C TYR A 128 -9.48 -1.58 7.19
N GLN A 129 -9.51 -0.54 6.35
CA GLN A 129 -9.99 -0.62 4.97
C GLN A 129 -8.81 -0.59 4.00
N MET A 130 -7.84 -1.49 4.24
CA MET A 130 -6.55 -1.48 3.56
C MET A 130 -6.64 -1.82 2.09
N PHE A 131 -7.56 -2.70 1.69
CA PHE A 131 -7.76 -3.03 0.27
C PHE A 131 -8.24 -1.80 -0.51
N THR A 132 -9.27 -1.13 -0.02
CA THR A 132 -9.80 0.10 -0.64
C THR A 132 -8.75 1.21 -0.66
N TRP A 133 -8.00 1.38 0.42
CA TRP A 133 -6.96 2.39 0.48
C TRP A 133 -5.87 2.16 -0.57
N VAL A 134 -5.31 0.96 -0.64
CA VAL A 134 -4.21 0.62 -1.54
C VAL A 134 -4.63 0.59 -3.01
N THR A 135 -5.85 0.12 -3.29
CA THR A 135 -6.29 -0.07 -4.69
C THR A 135 -7.02 1.13 -5.28
N THR A 136 -7.55 2.02 -4.47
CA THR A 136 -8.43 3.09 -4.95
C THR A 136 -7.99 4.47 -4.48
N GLU A 137 -7.93 4.68 -3.17
CA GLU A 137 -7.71 6.03 -2.63
C GLU A 137 -6.27 6.51 -2.86
N LEU A 138 -5.28 5.69 -2.49
CA LEU A 138 -3.87 6.04 -2.62
C LEU A 138 -3.43 6.22 -4.09
N PRO A 139 -3.78 5.33 -5.05
CA PRO A 139 -3.48 5.56 -6.45
C PRO A 139 -4.05 6.87 -6.99
N ALA A 140 -5.31 7.16 -6.70
CA ALA A 140 -5.94 8.41 -7.13
C ALA A 140 -5.24 9.66 -6.57
N LEU A 141 -4.75 9.57 -5.34
CA LEU A 141 -4.00 10.67 -4.71
C LEU A 141 -2.63 10.85 -5.36
N VAL A 142 -1.81 9.80 -5.41
CA VAL A 142 -0.40 9.92 -5.82
C VAL A 142 -0.26 10.20 -7.32
N GLU A 143 -1.07 9.58 -8.16
CA GLU A 143 -1.05 9.79 -9.61
C GLU A 143 -1.42 11.23 -9.97
N ARG A 144 -2.43 11.79 -9.30
CA ARG A 144 -2.81 13.20 -9.48
C ARG A 144 -1.75 14.15 -8.92
N THR A 145 -1.21 13.86 -7.74
CA THR A 145 -0.28 14.76 -7.04
C THR A 145 1.09 14.82 -7.73
N PHE A 146 1.59 13.67 -8.17
CA PHE A 146 2.93 13.56 -8.74
C PHE A 146 2.95 13.43 -10.26
N GLY A 147 1.78 13.40 -10.91
CA GLY A 147 1.68 13.32 -12.36
C GLY A 147 2.07 11.95 -12.93
N PHE A 148 1.88 10.88 -12.19
CA PHE A 148 2.11 9.52 -12.69
C PHE A 148 1.04 9.12 -13.71
N ASP A 149 1.38 8.19 -14.61
CA ASP A 149 0.39 7.61 -15.52
C ASP A 149 -0.40 6.47 -14.83
N ASP A 150 -1.33 5.88 -15.57
CA ASP A 150 -2.20 4.81 -15.07
C ASP A 150 -1.65 3.39 -15.29
N ARG A 151 -0.42 3.28 -15.77
CA ARG A 151 0.28 2.00 -15.88
C ARG A 151 0.80 1.60 -14.50
N ARG A 152 0.08 0.72 -13.84
CA ARG A 152 0.36 0.28 -12.47
C ARG A 152 0.89 -1.14 -12.45
N GLY A 153 1.92 -1.37 -11.65
CA GLY A 153 2.30 -2.68 -11.16
C GLY A 153 2.03 -2.78 -9.67
N VAL A 154 1.79 -3.99 -9.18
CA VAL A 154 1.73 -4.27 -7.74
C VAL A 154 2.78 -5.33 -7.39
N MET A 155 3.50 -5.08 -6.33
CA MET A 155 4.59 -5.94 -5.86
C MET A 155 4.53 -6.02 -4.34
N GLY A 156 4.90 -7.16 -3.77
CA GLY A 156 4.92 -7.27 -2.32
C GLY A 156 5.72 -8.46 -1.82
N HIS A 157 5.99 -8.44 -0.51
CA HIS A 157 6.73 -9.48 0.19
C HIS A 157 5.90 -10.07 1.33
N SER A 158 5.92 -11.40 1.49
CA SER A 158 5.25 -12.11 2.58
C SER A 158 3.74 -11.83 2.61
N MET A 159 3.19 -11.24 3.68
CA MET A 159 1.82 -10.74 3.76
C MET A 159 1.50 -9.80 2.57
N GLY A 160 2.42 -8.92 2.22
CA GLY A 160 2.28 -8.03 1.06
C GLY A 160 2.38 -8.75 -0.28
N GLY A 161 3.13 -9.85 -0.35
CA GLY A 161 3.16 -10.72 -1.54
C GLY A 161 1.80 -11.36 -1.80
N HIS A 162 1.12 -11.82 -0.76
CA HIS A 162 -0.27 -12.27 -0.85
C HIS A 162 -1.18 -11.14 -1.29
N GLY A 163 -1.07 -9.97 -0.66
CA GLY A 163 -1.85 -8.80 -1.04
C GLY A 163 -1.67 -8.43 -2.52
N ALA A 164 -0.43 -8.51 -3.04
CA ALA A 164 -0.14 -8.24 -4.45
C ALA A 164 -0.84 -9.26 -5.37
N LEU A 165 -0.83 -10.55 -5.03
CA LEU A 165 -1.54 -11.59 -5.79
C LEU A 165 -3.04 -11.31 -5.82
N VAL A 166 -3.66 -11.07 -4.67
CA VAL A 166 -5.11 -10.80 -4.58
C VAL A 166 -5.48 -9.57 -5.40
N ILE A 167 -4.73 -8.47 -5.25
CA ILE A 167 -5.00 -7.22 -5.96
C ILE A 167 -4.88 -7.41 -7.48
N GLY A 168 -3.77 -7.97 -7.94
CA GLY A 168 -3.51 -8.12 -9.36
C GLY A 168 -4.47 -9.09 -10.04
N LEU A 169 -4.79 -10.22 -9.40
CA LEU A 169 -5.72 -11.21 -9.94
C LEU A 169 -7.18 -10.72 -9.93
N ARG A 170 -7.55 -9.90 -8.98
CA ARG A 170 -8.91 -9.35 -8.89
C ARG A 170 -9.12 -8.09 -9.72
N GLN A 171 -8.06 -7.35 -10.01
CA GLN A 171 -8.13 -6.09 -10.74
C GLN A 171 -7.12 -6.07 -11.91
N PRO A 172 -7.15 -7.06 -12.83
CA PRO A 172 -6.17 -7.17 -13.92
C PRO A 172 -6.23 -5.98 -14.89
N ASP A 173 -7.39 -5.36 -15.02
CA ASP A 173 -7.55 -4.15 -15.86
C ASP A 173 -6.90 -2.91 -15.26
N ARG A 174 -6.56 -2.93 -13.96
CA ARG A 174 -5.97 -1.80 -13.24
C ARG A 174 -4.49 -1.98 -12.93
N PHE A 175 -4.04 -3.22 -12.78
CA PHE A 175 -2.65 -3.57 -12.46
C PHE A 175 -2.09 -4.48 -13.55
N ALA A 176 -1.21 -3.93 -14.37
CA ALA A 176 -0.65 -4.60 -15.54
C ALA A 176 0.42 -5.65 -15.18
N SER A 177 0.99 -5.58 -13.99
CA SER A 177 2.00 -6.54 -13.50
C SER A 177 1.83 -6.86 -12.03
N VAL A 178 2.18 -8.09 -11.67
CA VAL A 178 2.16 -8.60 -10.30
C VAL A 178 3.50 -9.26 -10.00
N SER A 179 4.11 -8.89 -8.88
CA SER A 179 5.32 -9.54 -8.37
C SER A 179 5.13 -9.90 -6.90
N ALA A 180 5.12 -11.20 -6.60
CA ALA A 180 4.96 -11.70 -5.25
C ALA A 180 6.22 -12.41 -4.78
N LEU A 181 6.86 -11.87 -3.75
CA LEU A 181 8.08 -12.39 -3.15
C LEU A 181 7.72 -13.12 -1.86
N ALA A 182 8.03 -14.41 -1.81
CA ALA A 182 7.72 -15.26 -0.64
C ALA A 182 6.31 -15.01 -0.07
N PRO A 183 5.24 -15.05 -0.89
CA PRO A 183 3.90 -14.74 -0.43
C PRO A 183 3.37 -15.78 0.55
N ILE A 184 2.42 -15.35 1.40
CA ILE A 184 1.54 -16.28 2.09
C ILE A 184 0.59 -16.83 1.02
N GLY A 185 0.77 -18.08 0.61
CA GLY A 185 0.11 -18.63 -0.59
C GLY A 185 -1.39 -18.83 -0.45
N ALA A 186 -1.84 -19.25 0.73
CA ALA A 186 -3.25 -19.45 1.06
C ALA A 186 -3.45 -19.09 2.54
N PRO A 187 -3.81 -17.84 2.84
CA PRO A 187 -3.98 -17.39 4.22
C PRO A 187 -4.96 -18.22 5.04
N SER A 188 -6.03 -18.70 4.42
CA SER A 188 -7.00 -19.56 5.12
C SER A 188 -6.45 -20.91 5.59
N GLU A 189 -5.31 -21.33 5.05
CA GLU A 189 -4.66 -22.61 5.36
C GLU A 189 -3.46 -22.48 6.34
N VAL A 190 -3.18 -21.25 6.79
CA VAL A 190 -2.05 -20.98 7.69
C VAL A 190 -2.52 -20.20 8.93
N PRO A 191 -1.87 -20.42 10.11
CA PRO A 191 -2.31 -19.77 11.36
C PRO A 191 -2.39 -18.24 11.31
N TRP A 192 -1.48 -17.58 10.60
CA TRP A 192 -1.48 -16.12 10.47
C TRP A 192 -2.71 -15.61 9.75
N GLY A 193 -3.06 -16.23 8.63
CA GLY A 193 -4.22 -15.84 7.86
C GLY A 193 -5.54 -16.23 8.51
N ASP A 194 -5.61 -17.42 9.12
CA ASP A 194 -6.79 -17.85 9.88
C ASP A 194 -7.11 -16.84 11.01
N LYS A 195 -6.10 -16.44 11.78
CA LYS A 195 -6.23 -15.44 12.84
C LYS A 195 -6.68 -14.08 12.29
N ALA A 196 -6.02 -13.59 11.24
CA ALA A 196 -6.32 -12.29 10.66
C ALA A 196 -7.72 -12.25 10.02
N PHE A 197 -8.06 -13.27 9.23
CA PHE A 197 -9.34 -13.31 8.54
C PHE A 197 -10.49 -13.52 9.53
N THR A 198 -10.32 -14.35 10.55
CA THR A 198 -11.32 -14.45 11.63
C THR A 198 -11.54 -13.10 12.31
N GLY A 199 -10.47 -12.39 12.63
CA GLY A 199 -10.57 -11.09 13.31
C GLY A 199 -11.15 -9.98 12.45
N TYR A 200 -10.74 -9.88 11.18
CA TYR A 200 -11.17 -8.80 10.29
C TYR A 200 -12.45 -9.09 9.53
N LEU A 201 -12.68 -10.33 9.12
CA LEU A 201 -13.77 -10.74 8.23
C LEU A 201 -14.84 -11.58 8.94
N GLY A 202 -14.57 -12.01 10.18
CA GLY A 202 -15.45 -12.89 10.93
C GLY A 202 -15.23 -14.37 10.66
N PRO A 203 -15.99 -15.26 11.34
CA PRO A 203 -15.78 -16.71 11.30
C PRO A 203 -16.32 -17.37 10.02
N ASP A 204 -17.09 -16.66 9.21
CA ASP A 204 -17.62 -17.21 7.95
C ASP A 204 -16.52 -17.30 6.90
N ARG A 205 -15.98 -18.51 6.69
CA ARG A 205 -14.94 -18.77 5.70
C ARG A 205 -15.35 -18.45 4.27
N ALA A 206 -16.64 -18.38 3.96
CA ALA A 206 -17.10 -17.96 2.63
C ALA A 206 -16.75 -16.49 2.34
N ALA A 207 -16.72 -15.63 3.37
CA ALA A 207 -16.30 -14.26 3.25
C ALA A 207 -14.80 -14.12 2.95
N TRP A 208 -13.98 -15.10 3.34
CA TRP A 208 -12.52 -15.08 3.16
C TRP A 208 -12.09 -15.28 1.72
N ARG A 209 -12.88 -16.04 0.92
CA ARG A 209 -12.57 -16.34 -0.49
C ARG A 209 -12.29 -15.11 -1.34
N ARG A 210 -12.74 -13.97 -0.87
CA ARG A 210 -12.48 -12.70 -1.53
C ARG A 210 -11.00 -12.31 -1.47
N TYR A 211 -10.28 -12.78 -0.47
CA TYR A 211 -8.90 -12.41 -0.17
C TYR A 211 -7.96 -13.63 -0.02
N ASP A 212 -8.39 -14.84 -0.40
CA ASP A 212 -7.66 -16.08 -0.23
C ASP A 212 -7.03 -16.56 -1.55
#